data_bff49f2b090e8078ad4416a967e2413d
#
_entry.id   bff49f2b090e8078ad4416a967e2413d
#
_cell.length_a   1.000
_cell.length_b   1.000
_cell.length_c   1.000
_cell.angle_alpha   90.00
_cell.angle_beta   90.00
_cell.angle_gamma   90.00
#
_symmetry.space_group_name_H-M   'P 1'
#
loop_
_entity.id
_entity.type
_entity.pdbx_description
1 polymer ?
#
loop_
_entity_poly.entity_id
_entity_poly.type
_entity_poly.pdbx_seq_one_letter_code
_entity_poly.pdbx_strand_id
1 'polypeptide(L)' 'MHVQIITFGLEGLSDREYRSHCEAIAPAFAQLPGLVSKTWLANAETNTYGGVYLWRDRRSMEN' A
#
# COMPACT_ATOMS: atom_id res chain seq x y z
N MET A 1 10.20 -14.71 3.87
CA MET A 1 9.65 -13.37 3.58
C MET A 1 9.05 -13.37 2.19
N HIS A 2 7.94 -12.72 2.03
CA HIS A 2 7.24 -12.64 0.75
C HIS A 2 6.93 -11.18 0.42
N VAL A 3 7.29 -10.74 -0.78
CA VAL A 3 7.08 -9.37 -1.23
C VAL A 3 5.88 -9.32 -2.17
N GLN A 4 4.98 -8.39 -1.91
CA GLN A 4 3.83 -8.15 -2.77
C GLN A 4 3.86 -6.70 -3.23
N ILE A 5 3.74 -6.46 -4.52
CA ILE A 5 3.70 -5.12 -5.10
C ILE A 5 2.35 -4.91 -5.77
N ILE A 6 1.63 -3.89 -5.36
CA ILE A 6 0.33 -3.53 -5.93
C ILE A 6 0.43 -2.12 -6.47
N THR A 7 0.07 -1.93 -7.75
CA THR A 7 0.07 -0.60 -8.38
C THR A 7 -1.27 -0.34 -9.05
N PHE A 8 -1.67 0.93 -9.09
CA PHE A 8 -2.92 1.36 -9.72
C PHE A 8 -2.82 2.85 -10.09
N GLY A 9 -3.72 3.31 -10.96
CA GLY A 9 -3.85 4.72 -11.28
C GLY A 9 -4.99 5.34 -10.49
N LEU A 10 -4.93 6.66 -10.30
CA LEU A 10 -6.00 7.40 -9.64
C LEU A 10 -6.94 8.00 -10.67
N GLU A 11 -8.25 7.87 -10.44
CA GLU A 11 -9.28 8.52 -11.23
C GLU A 11 -10.18 9.33 -10.30
N GLY A 12 -10.30 10.64 -10.58
CA GLY A 12 -11.14 11.51 -9.78
C GLY A 12 -10.59 11.81 -8.39
N LEU A 13 -9.35 11.42 -8.11
CA LEU A 13 -8.71 11.64 -6.83
C LEU A 13 -7.34 12.28 -7.07
N SER A 14 -7.04 13.38 -6.37
CA SER A 14 -5.74 14.04 -6.49
C SER A 14 -4.68 13.31 -5.68
N ASP A 15 -3.41 13.61 -5.97
CA ASP A 15 -2.27 13.10 -5.21
C ASP A 15 -2.42 13.45 -3.72
N ARG A 16 -2.84 14.66 -3.44
CA ARG A 16 -3.04 15.14 -2.07
C ARG A 16 -4.12 14.35 -1.34
N GLU A 17 -5.24 14.09 -2.00
CA GLU A 17 -6.33 13.30 -1.43
C GLU A 17 -5.91 11.86 -1.19
N TYR A 18 -5.14 11.28 -2.12
CA TYR A 18 -4.60 9.95 -1.98
C TYR A 18 -3.70 9.85 -0.74
N ARG A 19 -2.78 10.81 -0.57
CA ARG A 19 -1.87 10.82 0.58
C ARG A 19 -2.62 10.94 1.90
N SER A 20 -3.63 11.78 1.93
CA SER A 20 -4.49 11.94 3.11
C SER A 20 -5.20 10.63 3.45
N HIS A 21 -5.71 9.94 2.43
CA HIS A 21 -6.37 8.66 2.60
C HIS A 21 -5.39 7.59 3.14
N CYS A 22 -4.17 7.56 2.62
CA CYS A 22 -3.14 6.64 3.10
C CYS A 22 -2.83 6.85 4.58
N GLU A 23 -2.73 8.10 5.00
CA GLU A 23 -2.48 8.42 6.41
C GLU A 23 -3.62 7.93 7.31
N ALA A 24 -4.85 8.04 6.83
CA ALA A 24 -6.03 7.63 7.58
C ALA A 24 -6.08 6.10 7.78
N ILE A 25 -5.64 5.32 6.80
CA ILE A 25 -5.72 3.86 6.86
C ILE A 25 -4.42 3.18 7.31
N ALA A 26 -3.32 3.93 7.42
CA ALA A 26 -2.03 3.36 7.82
C ALA A 26 -2.08 2.57 9.13
N PRO A 27 -2.77 3.02 10.19
CA PRO A 27 -2.85 2.25 11.44
C PRO A 27 -3.50 0.88 11.27
N ALA A 28 -4.46 0.75 10.35
CA ALA A 28 -5.11 -0.53 10.08
C ALA A 28 -4.12 -1.54 9.48
N PHE A 29 -3.24 -1.09 8.60
CA PHE A 29 -2.21 -1.95 8.02
C PHE A 29 -1.20 -2.39 9.07
N ALA A 30 -0.85 -1.53 10.02
CA ALA A 30 0.09 -1.88 11.07
C ALA A 30 -0.40 -3.03 11.95
N GLN A 31 -1.70 -3.31 11.96
CA GLN A 31 -2.30 -4.36 12.77
C GLN A 31 -2.54 -5.66 11.99
N LEU A 32 -2.21 -5.72 10.69
CA LEU A 32 -2.44 -6.92 9.89
C LEU A 32 -1.47 -8.05 10.30
N PRO A 33 -2.00 -9.25 10.61
CA PRO A 33 -1.15 -10.37 10.98
C PRO A 33 -0.19 -10.76 9.85
N GLY A 34 1.08 -10.92 10.18
CA GLY A 34 2.09 -11.35 9.23
C GLY A 34 2.63 -10.26 8.33
N LEU A 35 2.10 -9.05 8.40
CA LEU A 35 2.64 -7.92 7.65
C LEU A 35 3.85 -7.37 8.40
N VAL A 36 5.03 -7.45 7.77
CA VAL A 36 6.28 -6.97 8.37
C VAL A 36 6.47 -5.49 8.12
N SER A 37 6.23 -5.05 6.89
CA SER A 37 6.34 -3.63 6.53
C SER A 37 5.50 -3.31 5.31
N LYS A 38 5.19 -2.03 5.15
CA LYS A 38 4.50 -1.52 3.98
C LYS A 38 5.10 -0.18 3.59
N THR A 39 5.41 -0.02 2.29
CA THR A 39 5.89 1.24 1.73
C THR A 39 4.87 1.72 0.70
N TRP A 40 4.42 2.95 0.86
CA TRP A 40 3.47 3.55 -0.07
C TRP A 40 4.21 4.02 -1.33
N LEU A 41 3.60 3.83 -2.50
CA LEU A 41 4.10 4.29 -3.77
C LEU A 41 3.24 5.45 -4.26
N ALA A 42 3.87 6.52 -4.73
CA ALA A 42 3.16 7.66 -5.28
C ALA A 42 4.03 8.34 -6.35
N ASN A 43 3.54 8.36 -7.60
CA ASN A 43 4.20 9.06 -8.70
C ASN A 43 3.12 9.79 -9.50
N ALA A 44 2.98 11.09 -9.25
CA ALA A 44 1.96 11.91 -9.89
C ALA A 44 2.20 12.06 -11.40
N GLU A 45 3.45 12.06 -11.85
CA GLU A 45 3.77 12.23 -13.27
C GLU A 45 3.24 11.09 -14.13
N THR A 46 3.32 9.85 -13.62
CA THR A 46 2.87 8.68 -14.35
C THR A 46 1.52 8.17 -13.86
N ASN A 47 0.92 8.86 -12.90
CA ASN A 47 -0.31 8.42 -12.24
C ASN A 47 -0.20 6.97 -11.72
N THR A 48 0.94 6.66 -11.12
CA THR A 48 1.21 5.32 -10.57
C THR A 48 1.27 5.38 -9.05
N TYR A 49 0.36 4.69 -8.40
CA TYR A 49 0.24 4.65 -6.95
C TYR A 49 0.13 3.21 -6.48
N GLY A 50 0.24 2.99 -5.18
CA GLY A 50 0.09 1.66 -4.63
C GLY A 50 0.92 1.44 -3.39
N GLY A 51 1.42 0.21 -3.25
CA GLY A 51 2.24 -0.15 -2.11
C GLY A 51 3.13 -1.34 -2.35
N VAL A 52 4.22 -1.39 -1.61
CA VAL A 52 5.09 -2.55 -1.52
C VAL A 52 4.90 -3.13 -0.13
N TYR A 53 4.48 -4.39 -0.08
CA TYR A 53 4.18 -5.08 1.17
C TYR A 53 5.23 -6.16 1.41
N LEU A 54 5.76 -6.22 2.61
CA LEU A 54 6.63 -7.31 3.02
C LEU A 54 5.88 -8.16 4.04
N TRP A 55 5.59 -9.40 3.67
CA TRP A 55 4.86 -10.36 4.50
C TRP A 55 5.82 -11.38 5.08
N ARG A 56 5.48 -11.88 6.29
CA ARG A 56 6.26 -12.93 6.93
C ARG A 56 6.31 -14.18 6.07
N ASP A 57 5.18 -14.52 5.44
CA ASP A 57 5.07 -15.66 4.55
C ASP A 57 3.92 -15.43 3.56
N ARG A 58 3.84 -16.33 2.58
CA ARG A 58 2.82 -16.24 1.54
C ARG A 58 1.40 -16.40 2.09
N ARG A 59 1.23 -17.23 3.09
CA ARG A 59 -0.07 -17.49 3.69
C ARG A 59 -0.66 -16.23 4.33
N SER A 60 0.18 -15.44 4.99
CA SER A 60 -0.26 -14.17 5.58
C SER A 60 -0.71 -13.20 4.51
N MET A 61 -0.04 -13.18 3.36
CA MET A 61 -0.40 -12.33 2.24
C MET A 61 -1.76 -12.70 1.64
N GLU A 62 -2.08 -13.98 1.59
CA GLU A 62 -3.31 -14.48 0.97
C GLU A 62 -4.56 -14.38 1.85
N ASN A 63 -4.39 -14.11 3.13
CA ASN A 63 -5.51 -13.99 4.06
C ASN A 63 -6.22 -12.65 3.96
#